data_d60c05e75d9dbb9e70005ad0fd2d02b9
#
_entry.id   d60c05e75d9dbb9e70005ad0fd2d02b9
#
_cell.length_a   1.000
_cell.length_b   1.000
_cell.length_c   1.000
_cell.angle_alpha   90.00
_cell.angle_beta   90.00
_cell.angle_gamma   90.00
#
_symmetry.space_group_name_H-M   'P 1'
#
loop_
_entity.id
_entity.type
_entity.pdbx_description
1 polymer ?
#
loop_
_entity_poly.entity_id
_entity_poly.type
_entity_poly.pdbx_seq_one_letter_code
_entity_poly.pdbx_strand_id
1 'polypeptide(L)'
;MSKPKPAPLPSGTVVGGYQVIKKLAAGGFGVVYLCEDADRKLVALKEYLPSSLAERSPGELTPRVKPEKQPLYRLGLKSFFEEGRSLAQISHTSVVSVLNFFRENETVYMVMNYLQGDTLQDFIVTARDLKRDKVFRESTIRSLFDEILRGLRIVHQHKMLHLDIKPANIFITNENKAVLLDFGAAREVLSKEGNFIRPMYTPGFAAPEMYRRDGTLGPWTDIYAIGACIYACMQGYPPNDAPQRIEKDRLALSLSRLRNVYSDNLIEVTEWCMSLDPLSRPQSVFALQKELSRETERQYTKLSFSERLKLQLENLTASAKA
;
A
#
# COMPACT_ATOMS: atom_id res chain seq x y z
N MET A 1 -21.49 6.65 -16.80
CA MET A 1 -20.53 7.76 -16.84
C MET A 1 -19.85 7.85 -15.47
N SER A 2 -18.53 7.74 -15.39
CA SER A 2 -17.79 7.95 -14.15
C SER A 2 -17.93 9.41 -13.71
N LYS A 3 -18.25 9.65 -12.43
CA LYS A 3 -18.25 11.02 -11.89
C LYS A 3 -16.89 11.67 -12.09
N PRO A 4 -16.84 12.96 -12.45
CA PRO A 4 -15.58 13.67 -12.56
C PRO A 4 -14.86 13.63 -11.20
N LYS A 5 -13.56 13.34 -11.21
CA LYS A 5 -12.74 13.37 -9.99
C LYS A 5 -12.63 14.81 -9.49
N PRO A 6 -12.63 15.05 -8.16
CA PRO A 6 -12.40 16.38 -7.61
C PRO A 6 -11.10 16.99 -8.15
N ALA A 7 -11.14 18.29 -8.49
CA ALA A 7 -9.96 18.99 -9.00
C ALA A 7 -8.88 19.08 -7.92
N PRO A 8 -7.59 18.90 -8.25
CA PRO A 8 -6.49 19.12 -7.30
C PRO A 8 -6.33 20.61 -6.98
N LEU A 9 -5.64 20.91 -5.89
CA LEU A 9 -5.19 22.28 -5.59
C LEU A 9 -4.29 22.79 -6.72
N PRO A 10 -4.42 24.09 -7.11
CA PRO A 10 -3.51 24.71 -8.07
C PRO A 10 -2.06 24.74 -7.57
N SER A 11 -1.11 24.69 -8.49
CA SER A 11 0.30 24.99 -8.18
C SER A 11 0.42 26.43 -7.66
N GLY A 12 1.29 26.64 -6.68
CA GLY A 12 1.48 27.91 -5.99
C GLY A 12 0.51 28.15 -4.82
N THR A 13 -0.54 27.33 -4.65
CA THR A 13 -1.42 27.43 -3.47
C THR A 13 -0.62 27.15 -2.19
N VAL A 14 -0.82 27.98 -1.17
CA VAL A 14 -0.24 27.77 0.17
C VAL A 14 -1.32 27.23 1.09
N VAL A 15 -1.05 26.13 1.76
CA VAL A 15 -1.94 25.46 2.71
C VAL A 15 -1.13 25.05 3.93
N GLY A 16 -1.53 25.52 5.12
CA GLY A 16 -0.83 25.22 6.38
C GLY A 16 0.64 25.63 6.40
N GLY A 17 1.04 26.62 5.57
CA GLY A 17 2.43 27.03 5.41
C GLY A 17 3.24 26.22 4.39
N TYR A 18 2.61 25.27 3.69
CA TYR A 18 3.22 24.46 2.64
C TYR A 18 2.78 24.95 1.26
N GLN A 19 3.71 25.27 0.38
CA GLN A 19 3.42 25.71 -0.99
C GLN A 19 3.33 24.51 -1.93
N VAL A 20 2.18 24.33 -2.57
CA VAL A 20 1.97 23.28 -3.57
C VAL A 20 2.81 23.53 -4.82
N ILE A 21 3.69 22.59 -5.16
CA ILE A 21 4.48 22.62 -6.40
C ILE A 21 3.70 21.91 -7.51
N LYS A 22 3.31 20.64 -7.28
CA LYS A 22 2.56 19.84 -8.24
C LYS A 22 1.82 18.69 -7.56
N LYS A 23 0.82 18.16 -8.27
CA LYS A 23 0.18 16.91 -7.89
C LYS A 23 1.13 15.73 -8.16
N LEU A 24 1.31 14.83 -7.17
CA LEU A 24 2.04 13.57 -7.30
C LEU A 24 1.09 12.42 -7.66
N ALA A 25 -0.01 12.27 -6.90
CA ALA A 25 -0.96 11.20 -7.08
C ALA A 25 -2.40 11.64 -6.77
N ALA A 26 -3.39 10.94 -7.32
CA ALA A 26 -4.78 11.11 -6.94
C ALA A 26 -5.48 9.74 -6.92
N GLY A 27 -6.10 9.42 -5.79
CA GLY A 27 -6.85 8.18 -5.57
C GLY A 27 -8.32 8.43 -5.27
N GLY A 28 -9.04 7.38 -4.92
CA GLY A 28 -10.45 7.48 -4.52
C GLY A 28 -10.69 8.25 -3.22
N PHE A 29 -9.67 8.38 -2.35
CA PHE A 29 -9.76 8.95 -1.00
C PHE A 29 -9.07 10.30 -0.84
N GLY A 30 -8.25 10.71 -1.80
CA GLY A 30 -7.55 11.97 -1.70
C GLY A 30 -6.55 12.22 -2.80
N VAL A 31 -5.83 13.30 -2.62
CA VAL A 31 -4.80 13.76 -3.54
C VAL A 31 -3.50 13.95 -2.76
N VAL A 32 -2.38 13.55 -3.36
CA VAL A 32 -1.04 13.77 -2.81
C VAL A 32 -0.33 14.79 -3.68
N TYR A 33 0.25 15.79 -3.02
CA TYR A 33 1.00 16.89 -3.65
C TYR A 33 2.47 16.85 -3.24
N LEU A 34 3.34 17.24 -4.13
CA LEU A 34 4.68 17.73 -3.79
C LEU A 34 4.54 19.17 -3.33
N CYS A 35 5.03 19.46 -2.15
CA CYS A 35 5.03 20.80 -1.57
C CYS A 35 6.43 21.17 -1.09
N GLU A 36 6.62 22.47 -0.87
CA GLU A 36 7.80 23.07 -0.25
C GLU A 36 7.37 23.72 1.07
N ASP A 37 8.11 23.48 2.15
CA ASP A 37 7.90 24.15 3.42
C ASP A 37 8.60 25.53 3.49
N ALA A 38 8.51 26.21 4.62
CA ALA A 38 9.12 27.54 4.82
C ALA A 38 10.65 27.54 4.67
N ASP A 39 11.30 26.39 4.94
CA ASP A 39 12.75 26.20 4.81
C ASP A 39 13.14 25.67 3.42
N ARG A 40 12.22 25.69 2.45
CA ARG A 40 12.38 25.15 1.08
C ARG A 40 12.66 23.65 1.02
N LYS A 41 12.28 22.92 2.06
CA LYS A 41 12.37 21.47 2.07
C LYS A 41 11.16 20.87 1.37
N LEU A 42 11.42 19.87 0.52
CA LEU A 42 10.36 19.12 -0.17
C LEU A 42 9.65 18.17 0.79
N VAL A 43 8.32 18.22 0.79
CA VAL A 43 7.44 17.36 1.56
C VAL A 43 6.32 16.80 0.68
N ALA A 44 5.74 15.69 1.06
CA ALA A 44 4.52 15.14 0.48
C ALA A 44 3.32 15.57 1.33
N LEU A 45 2.33 16.23 0.73
CA LEU A 45 1.10 16.66 1.38
C LEU A 45 -0.06 15.82 0.88
N LYS A 46 -0.63 14.97 1.74
CA LYS A 46 -1.82 14.17 1.44
C LYS A 46 -3.07 14.88 1.94
N GLU A 47 -3.98 15.17 1.02
CA GLU A 47 -5.28 15.80 1.29
C GLU A 47 -6.37 14.73 1.35
N TYR A 48 -7.23 14.77 2.38
CA TYR A 48 -8.45 13.96 2.43
C TYR A 48 -9.50 14.55 1.48
N LEU A 49 -9.74 13.88 0.36
CA LEU A 49 -10.68 14.34 -0.67
C LEU A 49 -11.34 13.13 -1.36
N PRO A 50 -12.24 12.41 -0.65
CA PRO A 50 -12.87 11.21 -1.18
C PRO A 50 -13.82 11.55 -2.33
N SER A 51 -13.50 11.10 -3.54
CA SER A 51 -14.26 11.38 -4.77
C SER A 51 -15.69 10.85 -4.76
N SER A 52 -16.02 9.90 -3.87
CA SER A 52 -17.39 9.40 -3.64
C SER A 52 -18.26 10.36 -2.83
N LEU A 53 -17.65 11.24 -2.02
CA LEU A 53 -18.33 12.10 -1.05
C LEU A 53 -18.18 13.58 -1.37
N ALA A 54 -17.03 14.00 -1.88
CA ALA A 54 -16.69 15.39 -2.10
C ALA A 54 -16.43 15.70 -3.57
N GLU A 55 -16.72 16.92 -3.96
CA GLU A 55 -16.48 17.47 -5.29
C GLU A 55 -15.69 18.79 -5.11
N ARG A 56 -14.83 19.14 -6.06
CA ARG A 56 -14.14 20.44 -6.10
C ARG A 56 -13.94 20.84 -7.55
N SER A 57 -14.30 22.10 -7.86
CA SER A 57 -14.09 22.69 -9.18
C SER A 57 -12.64 23.19 -9.33
N PRO A 58 -12.12 23.29 -10.55
CA PRO A 58 -10.81 23.88 -10.78
C PRO A 58 -10.71 25.28 -10.21
N GLY A 59 -9.62 25.56 -9.47
CA GLY A 59 -9.36 26.85 -8.82
C GLY A 59 -9.99 27.06 -7.44
N GLU A 60 -10.92 26.19 -7.03
CA GLU A 60 -11.47 26.21 -5.66
C GLU A 60 -10.51 25.51 -4.69
N LEU A 61 -10.46 26.00 -3.43
CA LEU A 61 -9.66 25.38 -2.37
C LEU A 61 -10.50 24.45 -1.51
N THR A 62 -11.74 24.82 -1.25
CA THR A 62 -12.65 24.09 -0.33
C THR A 62 -13.44 23.04 -1.08
N PRO A 63 -13.48 21.78 -0.60
CA PRO A 63 -14.34 20.75 -1.14
C PRO A 63 -15.82 21.04 -0.89
N ARG A 64 -16.67 20.73 -1.84
CA ARG A 64 -18.13 20.75 -1.70
C ARG A 64 -18.64 19.35 -1.39
N VAL A 65 -19.38 19.23 -0.31
CA VAL A 65 -19.99 17.97 0.14
C VAL A 65 -21.49 18.16 0.22
N LYS A 66 -22.26 17.31 -0.42
CA LYS A 66 -23.73 17.36 -0.37
C LYS A 66 -24.23 17.11 1.05
N PRO A 67 -25.34 17.77 1.47
CA PRO A 67 -25.86 17.65 2.85
C PRO A 67 -26.03 16.20 3.32
N GLU A 68 -26.59 15.33 2.47
CA GLU A 68 -26.81 13.91 2.78
C GLU A 68 -25.52 13.10 2.97
N LYS A 69 -24.38 13.58 2.49
CA LYS A 69 -23.06 12.95 2.63
C LYS A 69 -22.20 13.54 3.75
N GLN A 70 -22.62 14.66 4.33
CA GLN A 70 -21.88 15.37 5.37
C GLN A 70 -21.52 14.50 6.60
N PRO A 71 -22.44 13.68 7.15
CA PRO A 71 -22.12 12.85 8.31
C PRO A 71 -20.98 11.86 7.98
N LEU A 72 -21.04 11.21 6.83
CA LEU A 72 -20.03 10.23 6.39
C LEU A 72 -18.69 10.92 6.07
N TYR A 73 -18.73 12.10 5.44
CA TYR A 73 -17.52 12.89 5.18
C TYR A 73 -16.80 13.28 6.47
N ARG A 74 -17.56 13.76 7.48
CA ARG A 74 -17.01 14.11 8.81
C ARG A 74 -16.42 12.90 9.53
N LEU A 75 -17.06 11.73 9.42
CA LEU A 75 -16.55 10.50 10.00
C LEU A 75 -15.21 10.11 9.37
N GLY A 76 -15.11 10.17 8.04
CA GLY A 76 -13.85 9.90 7.33
C GLY A 76 -12.76 10.94 7.61
N LEU A 77 -13.11 12.24 7.75
CA LEU A 77 -12.18 13.29 8.21
C LEU A 77 -11.58 12.94 9.57
N LYS A 78 -12.42 12.56 10.53
CA LYS A 78 -11.99 12.15 11.86
C LYS A 78 -11.05 10.95 11.79
N SER A 79 -11.43 9.93 11.04
CA SER A 79 -10.63 8.72 10.89
C SER A 79 -9.26 9.00 10.24
N PHE A 80 -9.23 9.85 9.20
CA PHE A 80 -7.98 10.27 8.55
C PHE A 80 -7.08 11.08 9.50
N PHE A 81 -7.65 11.94 10.34
CA PHE A 81 -6.91 12.70 11.33
C PHE A 81 -6.31 11.78 12.42
N GLU A 82 -7.10 10.83 12.94
CA GLU A 82 -6.63 9.85 13.94
C GLU A 82 -5.56 8.91 13.36
N GLU A 83 -5.68 8.53 12.08
CA GLU A 83 -4.64 7.79 11.35
C GLU A 83 -3.32 8.57 11.34
N GLY A 84 -3.34 9.84 10.93
CA GLY A 84 -2.16 10.70 10.91
C GLY A 84 -1.54 10.87 12.29
N ARG A 85 -2.38 11.07 13.32
CA ARG A 85 -1.95 11.18 14.72
C ARG A 85 -1.25 9.92 15.21
N SER A 86 -1.77 8.76 14.87
CA SER A 86 -1.20 7.48 15.28
C SER A 86 0.10 7.18 14.53
N LEU A 87 0.14 7.47 13.23
CA LEU A 87 1.35 7.32 12.41
C LEU A 87 2.49 8.24 12.85
N ALA A 88 2.18 9.46 13.32
CA ALA A 88 3.19 10.38 13.83
C ALA A 88 3.94 9.86 15.08
N GLN A 89 3.42 8.84 15.75
CA GLN A 89 4.07 8.18 16.89
C GLN A 89 5.00 7.04 16.45
N ILE A 90 4.98 6.65 15.18
CA ILE A 90 5.77 5.56 14.64
C ILE A 90 7.03 6.11 13.98
N SER A 91 8.19 5.70 14.49
CA SER A 91 9.49 6.00 13.88
C SER A 91 10.15 4.70 13.41
N HIS A 92 10.10 4.42 12.11
CA HIS A 92 10.73 3.26 11.50
C HIS A 92 11.05 3.53 10.03
N THR A 93 12.20 3.06 9.55
CA THR A 93 12.66 3.29 8.17
C THR A 93 11.75 2.73 7.11
N SER A 94 10.99 1.69 7.42
CA SER A 94 10.05 1.03 6.49
C SER A 94 8.59 1.45 6.70
N VAL A 95 8.35 2.55 7.40
CA VAL A 95 7.02 3.17 7.56
C VAL A 95 7.14 4.65 7.20
N VAL A 96 6.20 5.17 6.43
CA VAL A 96 6.19 6.59 6.07
C VAL A 96 6.14 7.47 7.32
N SER A 97 7.05 8.45 7.39
CA SER A 97 7.10 9.38 8.52
C SER A 97 6.12 10.52 8.31
N VAL A 98 5.19 10.69 9.24
CA VAL A 98 4.29 11.84 9.32
C VAL A 98 5.00 12.96 10.09
N LEU A 99 5.14 14.11 9.44
CA LEU A 99 5.81 15.30 9.99
C LEU A 99 4.82 16.24 10.69
N ASN A 100 3.63 16.38 10.11
CA ASN A 100 2.59 17.27 10.59
C ASN A 100 1.22 16.81 10.06
N PHE A 101 0.15 17.24 10.71
CA PHE A 101 -1.22 17.10 10.23
C PHE A 101 -2.05 18.28 10.74
N PHE A 102 -2.93 18.79 9.91
CA PHE A 102 -3.71 19.98 10.23
C PHE A 102 -5.03 20.01 9.46
N ARG A 103 -5.94 20.88 9.90
CA ARG A 103 -7.22 21.11 9.25
C ARG A 103 -7.23 22.52 8.61
N GLU A 104 -7.58 22.55 7.33
CA GLU A 104 -7.77 23.80 6.58
C GLU A 104 -8.72 23.52 5.40
N ASN A 105 -9.34 24.55 4.82
CA ASN A 105 -10.25 24.44 3.66
C ASN A 105 -11.35 23.37 3.85
N GLU A 106 -11.91 23.24 5.05
CA GLU A 106 -12.94 22.22 5.42
C GLU A 106 -12.50 20.76 5.15
N THR A 107 -11.19 20.50 5.06
CA THR A 107 -10.60 19.17 4.96
C THR A 107 -9.42 18.99 5.92
N VAL A 108 -8.76 17.85 5.86
CA VAL A 108 -7.57 17.51 6.65
C VAL A 108 -6.41 17.19 5.73
N TYR A 109 -5.25 17.65 6.12
CA TYR A 109 -3.98 17.44 5.44
C TYR A 109 -3.01 16.68 6.34
N MET A 110 -2.26 15.77 5.76
CA MET A 110 -1.17 15.03 6.40
C MET A 110 0.13 15.32 5.65
N VAL A 111 1.12 15.86 6.35
CA VAL A 111 2.45 16.17 5.80
C VAL A 111 3.37 15.01 6.11
N MET A 112 4.04 14.52 5.10
CA MET A 112 4.94 13.37 5.17
C MET A 112 6.29 13.70 4.55
N ASN A 113 7.32 12.95 4.92
CA ASN A 113 8.57 13.00 4.18
C ASN A 113 8.31 12.71 2.69
N TYR A 114 8.86 13.56 1.82
CA TYR A 114 8.89 13.27 0.39
C TYR A 114 9.96 12.23 0.10
N LEU A 115 9.56 11.14 -0.52
CA LEU A 115 10.44 10.04 -0.91
C LEU A 115 10.66 10.09 -2.42
N GLN A 116 11.89 9.83 -2.85
CA GLN A 116 12.25 9.67 -4.26
C GLN A 116 12.46 8.19 -4.57
N GLY A 117 11.87 7.71 -5.66
CA GLY A 117 11.90 6.30 -6.05
C GLY A 117 10.63 5.92 -6.79
N ASP A 118 10.31 4.62 -6.78
CA ASP A 118 9.17 4.05 -7.48
C ASP A 118 8.38 3.09 -6.59
N THR A 119 7.14 2.80 -6.95
CA THR A 119 6.34 1.81 -6.23
C THR A 119 6.71 0.39 -6.65
N LEU A 120 6.48 -0.59 -5.77
CA LEU A 120 6.60 -2.00 -6.13
C LEU A 120 5.70 -2.38 -7.31
N GLN A 121 4.57 -1.67 -7.49
CA GLN A 121 3.68 -1.83 -8.64
C GLN A 121 4.40 -1.47 -9.95
N ASP A 122 5.15 -0.37 -9.98
CA ASP A 122 5.89 0.06 -11.16
C ASP A 122 6.98 -0.95 -11.52
N PHE A 123 7.67 -1.49 -10.52
CA PHE A 123 8.65 -2.57 -10.73
C PHE A 123 8.01 -3.85 -11.26
N ILE A 124 6.85 -4.28 -10.74
CA ILE A 124 6.13 -5.45 -11.22
C ILE A 124 5.70 -5.27 -12.68
N VAL A 125 5.13 -4.10 -13.02
CA VAL A 125 4.69 -3.79 -14.39
C VAL A 125 5.88 -3.79 -15.34
N THR A 126 6.96 -3.12 -14.99
CA THR A 126 8.18 -3.05 -15.81
C THR A 126 8.77 -4.46 -16.04
N ALA A 127 8.90 -5.26 -14.97
CA ALA A 127 9.44 -6.62 -15.07
C ALA A 127 8.58 -7.54 -15.95
N ARG A 128 7.25 -7.41 -15.85
CA ARG A 128 6.29 -8.15 -16.68
C ARG A 128 6.39 -7.77 -18.15
N ASP A 129 6.44 -6.48 -18.45
CA ASP A 129 6.43 -5.97 -19.82
C ASP A 129 7.71 -6.35 -20.58
N LEU A 130 8.78 -6.67 -19.83
CA LEU A 130 10.02 -7.23 -20.38
C LEU A 130 9.94 -8.74 -20.69
N LYS A 131 8.77 -9.38 -20.59
CA LYS A 131 8.45 -10.77 -20.98
C LYS A 131 9.41 -11.81 -20.39
N ARG A 132 9.73 -11.75 -19.11
CA ARG A 132 10.63 -12.71 -18.47
C ARG A 132 9.88 -13.88 -17.81
N ASP A 133 10.55 -15.02 -17.75
CA ASP A 133 10.08 -16.23 -17.05
C ASP A 133 9.92 -16.03 -15.54
N LYS A 134 10.58 -15.02 -14.97
CA LYS A 134 10.51 -14.64 -13.55
C LYS A 134 10.35 -13.13 -13.42
N VAL A 135 9.30 -12.68 -12.72
CA VAL A 135 9.13 -11.26 -12.42
C VAL A 135 10.22 -10.81 -11.44
N PHE A 136 10.37 -11.51 -10.32
CA PHE A 136 11.42 -11.25 -9.34
C PHE A 136 12.17 -12.54 -8.93
N ARG A 137 13.45 -12.42 -8.56
CA ARG A 137 14.17 -13.51 -7.91
C ARG A 137 13.63 -13.72 -6.49
N GLU A 138 13.60 -14.96 -6.04
CA GLU A 138 13.14 -15.31 -4.69
C GLU A 138 13.88 -14.54 -3.60
N SER A 139 15.20 -14.41 -3.75
CA SER A 139 16.01 -13.64 -2.82
C SER A 139 15.59 -12.19 -2.68
N THR A 140 15.19 -11.58 -3.80
CA THR A 140 14.69 -10.21 -3.85
C THR A 140 13.35 -10.10 -3.13
N ILE A 141 12.44 -11.05 -3.37
CA ILE A 141 11.13 -11.12 -2.69
C ILE A 141 11.34 -11.25 -1.17
N ARG A 142 12.16 -12.20 -0.72
CA ARG A 142 12.41 -12.42 0.71
C ARG A 142 13.00 -11.19 1.40
N SER A 143 14.01 -10.58 0.79
CA SER A 143 14.67 -9.40 1.35
C SER A 143 13.72 -8.20 1.46
N LEU A 144 12.91 -7.96 0.42
CA LEU A 144 11.89 -6.91 0.39
C LEU A 144 10.87 -7.11 1.52
N PHE A 145 10.30 -8.31 1.59
CA PHE A 145 9.24 -8.55 2.56
C PHE A 145 9.77 -8.69 3.99
N ASP A 146 11.01 -9.11 4.23
CA ASP A 146 11.61 -9.03 5.56
C ASP A 146 11.69 -7.57 6.03
N GLU A 147 12.11 -6.66 5.17
CA GLU A 147 12.20 -5.22 5.49
C GLU A 147 10.81 -4.62 5.77
N ILE A 148 9.82 -4.89 4.91
CA ILE A 148 8.44 -4.45 5.08
C ILE A 148 7.81 -5.02 6.35
N LEU A 149 8.03 -6.29 6.64
CA LEU A 149 7.50 -6.95 7.83
C LEU A 149 8.07 -6.37 9.13
N ARG A 150 9.34 -5.90 9.14
CA ARG A 150 9.88 -5.16 10.29
C ARG A 150 9.08 -3.89 10.57
N GLY A 151 8.78 -3.11 9.55
CA GLY A 151 7.93 -1.92 9.67
C GLY A 151 6.51 -2.26 10.12
N LEU A 152 5.89 -3.24 9.47
CA LEU A 152 4.52 -3.67 9.79
C LEU A 152 4.41 -4.20 11.24
N ARG A 153 5.45 -4.86 11.75
CA ARG A 153 5.49 -5.30 13.15
C ARG A 153 5.40 -4.13 14.13
N ILE A 154 6.11 -3.02 13.83
CA ILE A 154 6.04 -1.80 14.66
C ILE A 154 4.63 -1.20 14.59
N VAL A 155 4.02 -1.15 13.40
CA VAL A 155 2.63 -0.69 13.23
C VAL A 155 1.68 -1.51 14.12
N HIS A 156 1.77 -2.83 14.09
CA HIS A 156 0.94 -3.71 14.91
C HIS A 156 1.20 -3.58 16.42
N GLN A 157 2.46 -3.30 16.83
CA GLN A 157 2.79 -3.02 18.22
C GLN A 157 2.10 -1.74 18.73
N HIS A 158 1.87 -0.76 17.86
CA HIS A 158 1.09 0.44 18.17
C HIS A 158 -0.43 0.20 18.04
N LYS A 159 -0.87 -1.07 17.95
CA LYS A 159 -2.28 -1.46 17.83
C LYS A 159 -2.98 -0.87 16.59
N MET A 160 -2.20 -0.58 15.57
CA MET A 160 -2.69 -0.16 14.27
C MET A 160 -2.65 -1.30 13.27
N LEU A 161 -3.55 -1.26 12.29
CA LEU A 161 -3.54 -2.10 11.10
C LEU A 161 -3.32 -1.21 9.87
N HIS A 162 -2.67 -1.74 8.84
CA HIS A 162 -2.44 -0.98 7.60
C HIS A 162 -3.70 -0.95 6.71
N LEU A 163 -4.36 -2.08 6.51
CA LEU A 163 -5.64 -2.30 5.80
C LEU A 163 -5.69 -1.92 4.31
N ASP A 164 -4.57 -1.51 3.72
CA ASP A 164 -4.46 -1.26 2.26
C ASP A 164 -3.07 -1.63 1.73
N ILE A 165 -2.48 -2.73 2.24
CA ILE A 165 -1.21 -3.24 1.71
C ILE A 165 -1.44 -3.75 0.29
N LYS A 166 -0.69 -3.18 -0.64
CA LYS A 166 -0.66 -3.56 -2.06
C LYS A 166 0.62 -3.04 -2.70
N PRO A 167 1.04 -3.53 -3.87
CA PRO A 167 2.28 -3.09 -4.49
C PRO A 167 2.37 -1.58 -4.73
N ALA A 168 1.25 -0.90 -5.00
CA ALA A 168 1.23 0.57 -5.16
C ALA A 168 1.48 1.34 -3.85
N ASN A 169 1.33 0.71 -2.68
CA ASN A 169 1.56 1.30 -1.37
C ASN A 169 2.87 0.79 -0.71
N ILE A 170 3.66 0.03 -1.44
CA ILE A 170 5.03 -0.33 -1.08
C ILE A 170 5.96 0.47 -1.97
N PHE A 171 6.69 1.42 -1.37
CA PHE A 171 7.57 2.33 -2.08
C PHE A 171 9.03 1.92 -1.89
N ILE A 172 9.81 1.96 -2.94
CA ILE A 172 11.23 1.62 -2.94
C ILE A 172 11.99 2.90 -3.25
N THR A 173 12.71 3.42 -2.26
CA THR A 173 13.45 4.68 -2.39
C THR A 173 14.70 4.50 -3.27
N ASN A 174 15.25 5.62 -3.73
CA ASN A 174 16.53 5.62 -4.46
C ASN A 174 17.70 5.09 -3.62
N GLU A 175 17.61 5.19 -2.28
CA GLU A 175 18.56 4.55 -1.35
C GLU A 175 18.23 3.07 -1.12
N ASN A 176 17.20 2.60 -1.86
CA ASN A 176 16.86 1.20 -1.85
C ASN A 176 16.22 0.69 -0.55
N LYS A 177 15.47 1.50 0.13
CA LYS A 177 14.68 1.13 1.30
C LYS A 177 13.23 0.91 0.90
N ALA A 178 12.63 -0.14 1.45
CA ALA A 178 11.22 -0.39 1.25
C ALA A 178 10.39 0.30 2.34
N VAL A 179 9.40 1.08 1.94
CA VAL A 179 8.58 1.90 2.83
C VAL A 179 7.09 1.64 2.58
N LEU A 180 6.35 1.36 3.65
CA LEU A 180 4.89 1.29 3.62
C LEU A 180 4.30 2.71 3.57
N LEU A 181 3.46 2.95 2.57
CA LEU A 181 2.71 4.18 2.38
C LEU A 181 1.21 3.92 2.59
N ASP A 182 0.43 4.99 2.73
CA ASP A 182 -1.03 5.02 2.55
C ASP A 182 -1.82 3.97 3.33
N PHE A 183 -1.98 4.21 4.63
CA PHE A 183 -2.83 3.41 5.51
C PHE A 183 -4.31 3.54 5.14
N GLY A 184 -5.10 2.52 5.42
CA GLY A 184 -6.47 2.40 4.95
C GLY A 184 -7.56 2.60 6.00
N ALA A 185 -7.25 3.11 7.21
CA ALA A 185 -8.22 3.23 8.29
C ALA A 185 -9.44 4.11 7.93
N ALA A 186 -9.23 5.26 7.31
CA ALA A 186 -10.33 6.11 6.84
C ALA A 186 -11.18 5.45 5.75
N ARG A 187 -10.55 4.63 4.91
CA ARG A 187 -11.21 3.87 3.85
C ARG A 187 -12.09 2.76 4.42
N GLU A 188 -11.60 2.06 5.43
CA GLU A 188 -12.34 1.00 6.09
C GLU A 188 -13.59 1.53 6.78
N VAL A 189 -13.49 2.63 7.54
CA VAL A 189 -14.62 3.28 8.20
C VAL A 189 -15.68 3.67 7.16
N LEU A 190 -15.29 4.28 6.05
CA LEU A 190 -16.22 4.62 4.98
C LEU A 190 -16.87 3.38 4.36
N SER A 191 -16.15 2.28 4.23
CA SER A 191 -16.68 1.04 3.66
C SER A 191 -17.71 0.37 4.58
N LYS A 192 -17.51 0.43 5.90
CA LYS A 192 -18.45 -0.15 6.89
C LYS A 192 -19.70 0.70 7.10
N GLU A 193 -19.53 2.01 7.26
CA GLU A 193 -20.64 2.93 7.59
C GLU A 193 -21.37 3.45 6.33
N GLY A 194 -20.72 3.45 5.19
CA GLY A 194 -21.33 3.83 3.92
C GLY A 194 -22.08 2.66 3.30
N ASN A 195 -23.36 2.86 2.91
CA ASN A 195 -24.09 1.89 2.10
C ASN A 195 -23.57 1.88 0.64
N PHE A 196 -22.26 1.63 0.47
CA PHE A 196 -21.67 1.53 -0.85
C PHE A 196 -22.04 0.18 -1.49
N ILE A 197 -22.47 0.20 -2.73
CA ILE A 197 -22.83 -0.99 -3.52
C ILE A 197 -21.60 -1.89 -3.73
N ARG A 198 -20.39 -1.30 -3.70
CA ARG A 198 -19.11 -2.02 -3.79
C ARG A 198 -18.17 -1.55 -2.70
N PRO A 199 -17.53 -2.47 -1.97
CA PRO A 199 -16.47 -2.12 -1.03
C PRO A 199 -15.37 -1.33 -1.76
N MET A 200 -14.79 -0.35 -1.04
CA MET A 200 -13.74 0.50 -1.61
C MET A 200 -12.35 -0.15 -1.47
N TYR A 201 -12.30 -1.48 -1.49
CA TYR A 201 -11.07 -2.27 -1.35
C TYR A 201 -10.37 -2.50 -2.70
N THR A 202 -9.08 -2.79 -2.64
CA THR A 202 -8.30 -3.13 -3.83
C THR A 202 -8.48 -4.62 -4.15
N PRO A 203 -9.16 -4.99 -5.26
CA PRO A 203 -9.36 -6.40 -5.62
C PRO A 203 -8.03 -7.17 -5.67
N GLY A 204 -8.06 -8.41 -5.17
CA GLY A 204 -6.91 -9.29 -5.09
C GLY A 204 -6.08 -9.13 -3.82
N PHE A 205 -6.02 -7.94 -3.22
CA PHE A 205 -5.21 -7.67 -2.02
C PHE A 205 -6.02 -7.61 -0.73
N ALA A 206 -7.30 -7.28 -0.80
CA ALA A 206 -8.18 -7.23 0.36
C ALA A 206 -8.57 -8.63 0.83
N ALA A 207 -8.46 -8.86 2.13
CA ALA A 207 -8.78 -10.13 2.75
C ALA A 207 -10.30 -10.41 2.79
N PRO A 208 -10.76 -11.68 2.84
CA PRO A 208 -12.17 -12.05 2.83
C PRO A 208 -13.02 -11.35 3.90
N GLU A 209 -12.50 -11.23 5.12
CA GLU A 209 -13.19 -10.58 6.23
C GLU A 209 -13.46 -9.10 6.01
N MET A 210 -12.70 -8.42 5.15
CA MET A 210 -12.92 -7.01 4.82
C MET A 210 -14.21 -6.80 4.00
N TYR A 211 -14.66 -7.82 3.29
CA TYR A 211 -15.91 -7.77 2.50
C TYR A 211 -17.17 -8.02 3.34
N ARG A 212 -17.01 -8.34 4.62
CA ARG A 212 -18.09 -8.64 5.55
C ARG A 212 -18.25 -7.52 6.57
N ARG A 213 -19.49 -7.12 6.88
CA ARG A 213 -19.77 -6.10 7.90
C ARG A 213 -19.37 -6.56 9.31
N ASP A 214 -19.53 -7.84 9.59
CA ASP A 214 -19.20 -8.51 10.86
C ASP A 214 -17.77 -9.07 10.88
N GLY A 215 -16.99 -8.81 9.85
CA GLY A 215 -15.62 -9.31 9.73
C GLY A 215 -14.71 -8.73 10.81
N THR A 216 -14.09 -9.61 11.60
CA THR A 216 -13.10 -9.21 12.59
C THR A 216 -11.75 -8.98 11.92
N LEU A 217 -11.24 -7.74 11.99
CA LEU A 217 -9.94 -7.38 11.44
C LEU A 217 -8.85 -7.56 12.49
N GLY A 218 -7.68 -7.93 12.03
CA GLY A 218 -6.51 -8.15 12.89
C GLY A 218 -5.22 -8.22 12.08
N PRO A 219 -4.09 -8.52 12.72
CA PRO A 219 -2.80 -8.69 12.04
C PRO A 219 -2.86 -9.63 10.84
N TRP A 220 -3.68 -10.68 10.92
CA TRP A 220 -3.93 -11.65 9.85
C TRP A 220 -4.54 -11.04 8.58
N THR A 221 -5.24 -9.89 8.71
CA THR A 221 -5.80 -9.15 7.57
C THR A 221 -4.70 -8.51 6.72
N ASP A 222 -3.74 -7.85 7.36
CA ASP A 222 -2.55 -7.30 6.68
C ASP A 222 -1.65 -8.42 6.14
N ILE A 223 -1.53 -9.53 6.86
CA ILE A 223 -0.76 -10.71 6.44
C ILE A 223 -1.33 -11.33 5.16
N TYR A 224 -2.65 -11.39 5.00
CA TYR A 224 -3.25 -11.79 3.72
C TYR A 224 -2.77 -10.90 2.57
N ALA A 225 -2.80 -9.59 2.77
CA ALA A 225 -2.36 -8.62 1.78
C ALA A 225 -0.85 -8.73 1.46
N ILE A 226 -0.01 -9.03 2.46
CA ILE A 226 1.41 -9.37 2.25
C ILE A 226 1.55 -10.61 1.35
N GLY A 227 0.83 -11.69 1.64
CA GLY A 227 0.80 -12.89 0.80
C GLY A 227 0.40 -12.59 -0.64
N ALA A 228 -0.64 -11.75 -0.82
CA ALA A 228 -1.08 -11.30 -2.15
C ALA A 228 -0.02 -10.46 -2.88
N CYS A 229 0.77 -9.64 -2.16
CA CYS A 229 1.89 -8.89 -2.73
C CYS A 229 3.05 -9.83 -3.14
N ILE A 230 3.38 -10.84 -2.31
CA ILE A 230 4.37 -11.87 -2.67
C ILE A 230 3.92 -12.62 -3.92
N TYR A 231 2.65 -13.03 -3.98
CA TYR A 231 2.07 -13.65 -5.17
C TYR A 231 2.21 -12.76 -6.41
N ALA A 232 1.89 -11.46 -6.30
CA ALA A 232 2.02 -10.52 -7.41
C ALA A 232 3.48 -10.34 -7.87
N CYS A 233 4.46 -10.39 -6.94
CA CYS A 233 5.89 -10.39 -7.30
C CYS A 233 6.32 -11.66 -8.05
N MET A 234 5.71 -12.80 -7.75
CA MET A 234 6.01 -14.07 -8.43
C MET A 234 5.33 -14.16 -9.80
N GLN A 235 4.06 -13.74 -9.90
CA GLN A 235 3.22 -13.91 -11.09
C GLN A 235 3.23 -12.73 -12.06
N GLY A 236 3.57 -11.51 -11.59
CA GLY A 236 3.40 -10.27 -12.36
C GLY A 236 1.97 -9.72 -12.37
N TYR A 237 1.03 -10.39 -11.74
CA TYR A 237 -0.39 -10.03 -11.68
C TYR A 237 -0.95 -10.25 -10.27
N PRO A 238 -1.98 -9.50 -9.85
CA PRO A 238 -2.66 -9.76 -8.60
C PRO A 238 -3.36 -11.13 -8.63
N PRO A 239 -3.57 -11.76 -7.48
CA PRO A 239 -4.43 -12.94 -7.38
C PRO A 239 -5.90 -12.56 -7.65
N ASN A 240 -6.77 -13.57 -7.86
CA ASN A 240 -8.22 -13.36 -7.86
C ASN A 240 -8.65 -12.71 -6.55
N ASP A 241 -9.68 -11.87 -6.59
CA ASP A 241 -10.22 -11.25 -5.38
C ASP A 241 -10.86 -12.29 -4.44
N ALA A 242 -10.99 -11.92 -3.16
CA ALA A 242 -11.48 -12.83 -2.15
C ALA A 242 -12.89 -13.37 -2.42
N PRO A 243 -13.88 -12.60 -2.92
CA PRO A 243 -15.17 -13.12 -3.34
C PRO A 243 -15.06 -14.21 -4.41
N GLN A 244 -14.26 -14.01 -5.44
CA GLN A 244 -14.05 -15.02 -6.50
C GLN A 244 -13.37 -16.28 -5.95
N ARG A 245 -12.42 -16.11 -5.01
CA ARG A 245 -11.75 -17.24 -4.37
C ARG A 245 -12.69 -18.05 -3.46
N ILE A 246 -13.63 -17.39 -2.77
CA ILE A 246 -14.66 -18.09 -1.97
C ILE A 246 -15.54 -18.95 -2.86
N GLU A 247 -15.89 -18.46 -4.05
CA GLU A 247 -16.70 -19.25 -5.00
C GLU A 247 -15.89 -20.41 -5.60
N LYS A 248 -14.66 -20.14 -6.02
CA LYS A 248 -13.76 -21.14 -6.62
C LYS A 248 -12.30 -20.77 -6.41
N ASP A 249 -11.70 -21.32 -5.36
CA ASP A 249 -10.28 -21.09 -5.09
C ASP A 249 -9.39 -21.85 -6.08
N ARG A 250 -8.53 -21.06 -6.76
CA ARG A 250 -7.51 -21.57 -7.69
C ARG A 250 -6.10 -21.18 -7.27
N LEU A 251 -5.94 -20.68 -6.04
CA LEU A 251 -4.64 -20.19 -5.56
C LEU A 251 -3.59 -21.31 -5.59
N ALA A 252 -3.89 -22.45 -4.95
CA ALA A 252 -2.99 -23.60 -4.91
C ALA A 252 -2.56 -24.05 -6.31
N LEU A 253 -3.51 -24.11 -7.27
CA LEU A 253 -3.21 -24.45 -8.66
C LEU A 253 -2.31 -23.41 -9.34
N SER A 254 -2.51 -22.13 -9.06
CA SER A 254 -1.66 -21.07 -9.63
C SER A 254 -0.25 -21.13 -9.04
N LEU A 255 -0.14 -21.33 -7.72
CA LEU A 255 1.13 -21.46 -7.01
C LEU A 255 1.90 -22.74 -7.40
N SER A 256 1.20 -23.87 -7.60
CA SER A 256 1.86 -25.13 -8.00
C SER A 256 2.64 -25.01 -9.31
N ARG A 257 2.21 -24.15 -10.25
CA ARG A 257 2.90 -23.87 -11.50
C ARG A 257 4.22 -23.15 -11.32
N LEU A 258 4.44 -22.54 -10.16
CA LEU A 258 5.65 -21.77 -9.84
C LEU A 258 6.71 -22.61 -9.10
N ARG A 259 6.44 -23.87 -8.74
CA ARG A 259 7.37 -24.74 -8.00
C ARG A 259 8.68 -25.00 -8.74
N ASN A 260 8.70 -24.88 -10.07
CA ASN A 260 9.93 -24.98 -10.85
C ASN A 260 10.79 -23.70 -10.83
N VAL A 261 10.25 -22.62 -10.27
CA VAL A 261 10.85 -21.27 -10.28
C VAL A 261 11.21 -20.78 -8.89
N TYR A 262 10.38 -21.11 -7.92
CA TYR A 262 10.48 -20.69 -6.51
C TYR A 262 10.49 -21.91 -5.59
N SER A 263 11.11 -21.77 -4.44
CA SER A 263 11.17 -22.85 -3.45
C SER A 263 9.80 -23.23 -2.93
N ASP A 264 9.65 -24.47 -2.48
CA ASP A 264 8.44 -24.97 -1.84
C ASP A 264 8.08 -24.11 -0.61
N ASN A 265 9.07 -23.69 0.19
CA ASN A 265 8.84 -22.85 1.34
C ASN A 265 8.21 -21.50 0.98
N LEU A 266 8.69 -20.78 -0.06
CA LEU A 266 8.09 -19.50 -0.47
C LEU A 266 6.64 -19.71 -0.96
N ILE A 267 6.40 -20.78 -1.70
CA ILE A 267 5.07 -21.16 -2.17
C ILE A 267 4.12 -21.42 -0.97
N GLU A 268 4.54 -22.26 -0.03
CA GLU A 268 3.77 -22.63 1.15
C GLU A 268 3.50 -21.43 2.07
N VAL A 269 4.49 -20.57 2.29
CA VAL A 269 4.33 -19.33 3.06
C VAL A 269 3.30 -18.40 2.39
N THR A 270 3.34 -18.28 1.06
CA THR A 270 2.39 -17.45 0.31
C THR A 270 0.96 -18.02 0.44
N GLU A 271 0.81 -19.35 0.28
CA GLU A 271 -0.46 -20.02 0.42
C GLU A 271 -1.01 -19.89 1.86
N TRP A 272 -0.16 -20.07 2.87
CA TRP A 272 -0.50 -19.90 4.29
C TRP A 272 -1.00 -18.48 4.60
N CYS A 273 -0.30 -17.44 4.12
CA CYS A 273 -0.74 -16.06 4.28
C CYS A 273 -2.11 -15.82 3.64
N MET A 274 -2.38 -16.44 2.50
CA MET A 274 -3.57 -16.23 1.71
C MET A 274 -4.70 -17.23 1.98
N SER A 275 -4.64 -18.01 3.06
CA SER A 275 -5.76 -18.85 3.50
C SER A 275 -7.04 -18.03 3.63
N LEU A 276 -8.18 -18.56 3.14
CA LEU A 276 -9.46 -17.84 3.18
C LEU A 276 -9.96 -17.66 4.63
N ASP A 277 -9.74 -18.68 5.48
CA ASP A 277 -10.02 -18.59 6.91
C ASP A 277 -8.93 -17.76 7.62
N PRO A 278 -9.28 -16.65 8.29
CA PRO A 278 -8.33 -15.83 9.03
C PRO A 278 -7.55 -16.56 10.12
N LEU A 279 -8.19 -17.55 10.78
CA LEU A 279 -7.56 -18.32 11.85
C LEU A 279 -6.52 -19.31 11.33
N SER A 280 -6.60 -19.67 10.07
CA SER A 280 -5.64 -20.57 9.40
C SER A 280 -4.38 -19.83 8.90
N ARG A 281 -4.32 -18.50 9.02
CA ARG A 281 -3.15 -17.67 8.61
C ARG A 281 -2.14 -17.51 9.75
N PRO A 282 -0.91 -17.00 9.46
CA PRO A 282 -0.04 -16.49 10.51
C PRO A 282 -0.80 -15.46 11.37
N GLN A 283 -0.80 -15.67 12.70
CA GLN A 283 -1.54 -14.77 13.61
C GLN A 283 -0.73 -13.53 14.01
N SER A 284 0.53 -13.46 13.63
CA SER A 284 1.41 -12.31 13.86
C SER A 284 2.44 -12.17 12.75
N VAL A 285 2.88 -10.94 12.54
CA VAL A 285 4.00 -10.64 11.62
C VAL A 285 5.27 -11.40 12.02
N PHE A 286 5.51 -11.59 13.31
CA PHE A 286 6.67 -12.35 13.81
C PHE A 286 6.63 -13.82 13.35
N ALA A 287 5.47 -14.47 13.42
CA ALA A 287 5.31 -15.84 12.93
C ALA A 287 5.62 -15.95 11.42
N LEU A 288 5.13 -14.99 10.64
CA LEU A 288 5.43 -14.92 9.20
C LEU A 288 6.92 -14.68 8.92
N GLN A 289 7.55 -13.73 9.62
CA GLN A 289 8.98 -13.45 9.46
C GLN A 289 9.85 -14.69 9.72
N LYS A 290 9.53 -15.45 10.77
CA LYS A 290 10.26 -16.67 11.11
C LYS A 290 10.23 -17.69 9.97
N GLU A 291 9.09 -17.91 9.36
CA GLU A 291 8.97 -18.85 8.26
C GLU A 291 9.62 -18.33 6.97
N LEU A 292 9.46 -17.04 6.68
CA LEU A 292 10.07 -16.42 5.50
C LEU A 292 11.61 -16.42 5.59
N SER A 293 12.17 -16.38 6.79
CA SER A 293 13.64 -16.37 7.03
C SER A 293 14.28 -17.75 6.98
N ARG A 294 13.51 -18.84 7.08
CA ARG A 294 14.04 -20.23 7.26
C ARG A 294 15.04 -20.68 6.20
N GLU A 295 14.92 -20.22 4.96
CA GLU A 295 15.86 -20.55 3.88
C GLU A 295 16.96 -19.50 3.68
N THR A 296 16.83 -18.32 4.28
CA THR A 296 17.78 -17.23 4.09
C THR A 296 19.13 -17.54 4.76
N GLU A 297 19.15 -18.36 5.80
CA GLU A 297 20.39 -18.78 6.48
C GLU A 297 21.33 -19.65 5.62
N ARG A 298 20.84 -20.19 4.51
CA ARG A 298 21.61 -21.11 3.65
C ARG A 298 22.28 -20.49 2.41
N GLN A 299 21.93 -19.26 1.99
CA GLN A 299 22.35 -18.75 0.66
C GLN A 299 22.82 -17.30 0.54
N TYR A 300 23.05 -16.51 1.61
CA TYR A 300 23.28 -15.08 1.43
C TYR A 300 24.70 -14.57 1.51
N THR A 301 25.20 -14.15 0.35
CA THR A 301 26.26 -13.16 0.15
C THR A 301 25.74 -11.73 0.43
N LYS A 302 26.61 -10.90 0.97
CA LYS A 302 26.52 -9.56 1.55
C LYS A 302 25.87 -8.40 0.76
N LEU A 303 25.03 -8.61 -0.23
CA LEU A 303 24.40 -7.53 -1.00
C LEU A 303 23.04 -7.17 -0.40
N SER A 304 22.74 -5.87 -0.21
CA SER A 304 21.43 -5.37 0.22
C SER A 304 20.34 -5.70 -0.82
N PHE A 305 19.08 -5.78 -0.39
CA PHE A 305 17.91 -6.00 -1.28
C PHE A 305 17.96 -5.14 -2.55
N SER A 306 18.33 -4.00 -2.41
CA SER A 306 18.42 -2.89 -3.31
C SER A 306 19.52 -2.96 -4.36
N GLU A 307 20.69 -3.33 -3.97
CA GLU A 307 21.75 -3.62 -4.93
C GLU A 307 21.34 -4.77 -5.84
N ARG A 308 20.58 -5.73 -5.29
CA ARG A 308 20.06 -6.88 -6.04
C ARG A 308 18.92 -6.50 -6.97
N LEU A 309 17.99 -5.63 -6.54
CA LEU A 309 16.91 -5.11 -7.38
C LEU A 309 17.48 -4.24 -8.51
N LYS A 310 18.45 -3.37 -8.19
CA LYS A 310 19.13 -2.52 -9.15
C LYS A 310 19.92 -3.34 -10.19
N LEU A 311 20.69 -4.34 -9.75
CA LEU A 311 21.38 -5.29 -10.63
C LEU A 311 20.39 -6.09 -11.50
N GLN A 312 19.23 -6.45 -10.95
CA GLN A 312 18.20 -7.16 -11.68
C GLN A 312 17.55 -6.28 -12.74
N LEU A 313 17.27 -5.01 -12.43
CA LEU A 313 16.72 -4.03 -13.37
C LEU A 313 17.77 -3.59 -14.41
N GLU A 314 19.03 -3.38 -14.02
CA GLU A 314 20.12 -3.05 -14.94
C GLU A 314 20.39 -4.20 -15.93
N ASN A 315 20.35 -5.45 -15.46
CA ASN A 315 20.40 -6.63 -16.33
C ASN A 315 19.16 -6.75 -17.23
N LEU A 316 18.01 -6.20 -16.78
CA LEU A 316 16.77 -6.12 -17.54
C LEU A 316 16.90 -5.12 -18.70
N THR A 317 17.46 -3.95 -18.43
CA THR A 317 17.64 -2.89 -19.43
C THR A 317 18.79 -3.15 -20.39
N ALA A 318 19.86 -3.83 -19.96
CA ALA A 318 20.98 -4.21 -20.81
C ALA A 318 20.59 -5.29 -21.84
N SER A 319 19.77 -6.29 -21.45
CA SER A 319 19.28 -7.34 -22.36
C SER A 319 18.22 -6.88 -23.36
N ALA A 320 17.59 -5.71 -23.12
CA ALA A 320 16.62 -5.11 -24.04
C ALA A 320 17.30 -4.22 -25.10
N LYS A 321 18.60 -3.94 -24.95
CA LYS A 321 19.43 -3.16 -25.90
C LYS A 321 20.36 -4.01 -26.76
N ALA A 322 20.42 -5.32 -26.51
CA ALA A 322 21.10 -6.33 -27.36
C ALA A 322 20.07 -7.15 -28.14
#